data_4c50dc8db030b26e9a95d17bec3e9f6e
#
_entry.id   4c50dc8db030b26e9a95d17bec3e9f6e
#
_cell.length_a   1.000
_cell.length_b   1.000
_cell.length_c   1.000
_cell.angle_alpha   90.00
_cell.angle_beta   90.00
_cell.angle_gamma   90.00
#
_symmetry.space_group_name_H-M   'P 1'
#
loop_
_entity.id
_entity.type
_entity.pdbx_description
1 polymer ?
#
loop_
_entity_poly.entity_id
_entity_poly.type
_entity_poly.pdbx_seq_one_letter_code
_entity_poly.pdbx_strand_id
1 'polypeptide(L)'
;NLLKMIAVPLVMFSIMKGVADLKDISKLGKLGGKTLGIYVVTTVFAVTIGLGLVNLIKPGSFLSADQLIKNRIQYELWCVESGTEIKDTKDYLNDSQYAPYVLEATADYQIGKDELANDKKFTERTKNANAQKDARPLSFLVDFVPQNFFLALTDGKLMLQVIFFSIFFGVCLLMIPKGKGGPVLAVVDGINEVFLKMVDIIMKCSPFFVFSLL
;
A
#
# COMPACT_ATOMS: atom_id res chain seq x y z
N ASN A 1 17.08 7.68 4.59
CA ASN A 1 17.53 6.27 4.54
C ASN A 1 17.63 5.63 5.93
N LEU A 2 18.11 6.34 6.98
CA LEU A 2 18.25 5.80 8.35
C LEU A 2 16.93 5.28 8.95
N LEU A 3 15.83 6.04 8.82
CA LEU A 3 14.51 5.60 9.27
C LEU A 3 14.04 4.33 8.56
N LYS A 4 14.31 4.19 7.25
CA LYS A 4 13.94 2.98 6.50
C LYS A 4 14.72 1.75 6.98
N MET A 5 16.00 1.93 7.34
CA MET A 5 16.84 0.84 7.85
C MET A 5 16.34 0.31 9.21
N ILE A 6 15.85 1.21 10.08
CA ILE A 6 15.38 0.83 11.42
C ILE A 6 13.93 0.34 11.40
N ALA A 7 13.12 0.76 10.42
CA ALA A 7 11.69 0.48 10.39
C ALA A 7 11.37 -1.03 10.40
N VAL A 8 12.07 -1.83 9.60
CA VAL A 8 11.80 -3.28 9.49
C VAL A 8 12.12 -4.02 10.78
N PRO A 9 13.33 -3.89 11.38
CA PRO A 9 13.62 -4.52 12.67
C PRO A 9 12.70 -4.02 13.80
N LEU A 10 12.40 -2.73 13.85
CA LEU A 10 11.50 -2.16 14.86
C LEU A 10 10.11 -2.80 14.79
N VAL A 11 9.52 -2.87 13.60
CA VAL A 11 8.19 -3.49 13.39
C VAL A 11 8.24 -4.97 13.81
N MET A 12 9.30 -5.68 13.43
CA MET A 12 9.48 -7.08 13.77
C MET A 12 9.46 -7.30 15.30
N PHE A 13 10.35 -6.64 16.03
CA PHE A 13 10.46 -6.82 17.47
C PHE A 13 9.26 -6.27 18.24
N SER A 14 8.65 -5.15 17.77
CA SER A 14 7.43 -4.61 18.38
C SER A 14 6.25 -5.56 18.26
N ILE A 15 6.08 -6.23 17.12
CA ILE A 15 5.00 -7.22 16.93
C ILE A 15 5.29 -8.47 17.76
N MET A 16 6.53 -8.99 17.75
CA MET A 16 6.90 -10.14 18.57
C MET A 16 6.59 -9.90 20.04
N LYS A 17 7.00 -8.75 20.59
CA LYS A 17 6.71 -8.34 21.96
C LYS A 17 5.20 -8.21 22.18
N GLY A 18 4.49 -7.46 21.34
CA GLY A 18 3.06 -7.22 21.49
C GLY A 18 2.24 -8.49 21.49
N VAL A 19 2.61 -9.50 20.68
CA VAL A 19 1.96 -10.83 20.68
C VAL A 19 2.33 -11.63 21.92
N ALA A 20 3.62 -11.64 22.30
CA ALA A 20 4.08 -12.41 23.46
C ALA A 20 3.57 -11.85 24.80
N ASP A 21 3.26 -10.57 24.89
CA ASP A 21 2.65 -9.93 26.07
C ASP A 21 1.17 -10.29 26.24
N LEU A 22 0.52 -10.88 25.23
CA LEU A 22 -0.83 -11.41 25.36
C LEU A 22 -0.78 -12.65 26.25
N LYS A 23 -1.51 -12.62 27.36
CA LYS A 23 -1.52 -13.74 28.33
C LYS A 23 -2.23 -15.00 27.80
N ASP A 24 -2.92 -14.91 26.66
CA ASP A 24 -3.75 -15.96 26.10
C ASP A 24 -3.93 -15.79 24.58
N ILE A 25 -3.73 -16.85 23.83
CA ILE A 25 -3.91 -16.92 22.38
C ILE A 25 -5.36 -16.58 21.96
N SER A 26 -6.35 -16.97 22.78
CA SER A 26 -7.76 -16.62 22.53
C SER A 26 -8.00 -15.12 22.45
N LYS A 27 -7.21 -14.33 23.18
CA LYS A 27 -7.29 -12.86 23.15
C LYS A 27 -6.82 -12.30 21.80
N LEU A 28 -5.82 -12.92 21.17
CA LEU A 28 -5.34 -12.53 19.84
C LEU A 28 -6.46 -12.66 18.80
N GLY A 29 -7.19 -13.77 18.81
CA GLY A 29 -8.32 -13.97 17.90
C GLY A 29 -9.45 -12.98 18.13
N LYS A 30 -9.83 -12.71 19.38
CA LYS A 30 -10.86 -11.71 19.71
C LYS A 30 -10.46 -10.28 19.35
N LEU A 31 -9.21 -9.92 19.63
CA LEU A 31 -8.65 -8.61 19.25
C LEU A 31 -8.61 -8.46 17.72
N GLY A 32 -8.12 -9.48 17.02
CA GLY A 32 -8.08 -9.49 15.54
C GLY A 32 -9.47 -9.34 14.95
N GLY A 33 -10.46 -10.11 15.39
CA GLY A 33 -11.83 -10.02 14.93
C GLY A 33 -12.48 -8.65 15.20
N LYS A 34 -12.26 -8.09 16.41
CA LYS A 34 -12.74 -6.74 16.74
C LYS A 34 -12.09 -5.67 15.88
N THR A 35 -10.79 -5.77 15.66
CA THR A 35 -10.03 -4.81 14.82
C THR A 35 -10.49 -4.86 13.37
N LEU A 36 -10.70 -6.05 12.80
CA LEU A 36 -11.25 -6.23 11.46
C LEU A 36 -12.66 -5.64 11.35
N GLY A 37 -13.52 -5.88 12.35
CA GLY A 37 -14.86 -5.29 12.37
C GLY A 37 -14.83 -3.77 12.39
N ILE A 38 -14.01 -3.16 13.24
CA ILE A 38 -13.83 -1.70 13.28
C ILE A 38 -13.28 -1.18 11.96
N TYR A 39 -12.29 -1.88 11.38
CA TYR A 39 -11.70 -1.51 10.10
C TYR A 39 -12.73 -1.48 8.96
N VAL A 40 -13.58 -2.51 8.87
CA VAL A 40 -14.66 -2.55 7.87
C VAL A 40 -15.62 -1.38 8.05
N VAL A 41 -16.06 -1.13 9.29
CA VAL A 41 -16.98 -0.02 9.59
C VAL A 41 -16.35 1.33 9.21
N THR A 42 -15.12 1.60 9.64
CA THR A 42 -14.44 2.86 9.32
C THR A 42 -14.20 3.02 7.82
N THR A 43 -13.89 1.93 7.10
CA THR A 43 -13.74 1.93 5.64
C THR A 43 -15.06 2.30 4.94
N VAL A 44 -16.18 1.70 5.35
CA VAL A 44 -17.50 2.04 4.80
C VAL A 44 -17.81 3.52 5.04
N PHE A 45 -17.58 4.03 6.25
CA PHE A 45 -17.77 5.46 6.53
C PHE A 45 -16.88 6.36 5.66
N ALA A 46 -15.58 6.04 5.55
CA ALA A 46 -14.65 6.82 4.74
C ALA A 46 -15.05 6.85 3.26
N VAL A 47 -15.43 5.70 2.70
CA VAL A 47 -15.89 5.60 1.30
C VAL A 47 -17.20 6.37 1.11
N THR A 48 -18.15 6.27 2.05
CA THR A 48 -19.42 6.99 1.97
C THR A 48 -19.22 8.51 2.00
N ILE A 49 -18.34 8.99 2.89
CA ILE A 49 -17.99 10.42 2.97
C ILE A 49 -17.30 10.86 1.67
N GLY A 50 -16.33 10.08 1.17
CA GLY A 50 -15.62 10.39 -0.06
C GLY A 50 -16.56 10.48 -1.28
N LEU A 51 -17.44 9.49 -1.45
CA LEU A 51 -18.45 9.50 -2.50
C LEU A 51 -19.45 10.65 -2.34
N GLY A 52 -19.87 10.93 -1.10
CA GLY A 52 -20.76 12.06 -0.79
C GLY A 52 -20.14 13.39 -1.20
N LEU A 53 -18.88 13.62 -0.83
CA LEU A 53 -18.14 14.84 -1.20
C LEU A 53 -17.97 14.97 -2.72
N VAL A 54 -17.58 13.90 -3.42
CA VAL A 54 -17.43 13.92 -4.88
C VAL A 54 -18.77 14.22 -5.57
N ASN A 55 -19.86 13.65 -5.10
CA ASN A 55 -21.19 13.92 -5.65
C ASN A 55 -21.68 15.34 -5.34
N LEU A 56 -21.32 15.91 -4.20
CA LEU A 56 -21.69 17.26 -3.80
C LEU A 56 -20.88 18.31 -4.58
N ILE A 57 -19.55 18.15 -4.63
CA ILE A 57 -18.64 19.12 -5.26
C ILE A 57 -18.67 19.01 -6.78
N LYS A 58 -18.90 17.78 -7.32
CA LYS A 58 -18.89 17.48 -8.76
C LYS A 58 -17.65 18.06 -9.47
N PRO A 59 -16.42 17.65 -9.10
CA PRO A 59 -15.18 18.29 -9.58
C PRO A 59 -15.08 18.32 -11.11
N GLY A 60 -15.71 17.38 -11.82
CA GLY A 60 -15.79 17.39 -13.27
C GLY A 60 -16.54 18.57 -13.87
N SER A 61 -17.42 19.23 -13.11
CA SER A 61 -18.17 20.41 -13.62
C SER A 61 -17.32 21.69 -13.71
N PHE A 62 -16.15 21.70 -13.11
CA PHE A 62 -15.19 22.82 -13.21
C PHE A 62 -14.32 22.76 -14.48
N LEU A 63 -14.37 21.64 -15.22
CA LEU A 63 -13.64 21.49 -16.46
C LEU A 63 -14.38 22.18 -17.63
N SER A 64 -13.64 22.76 -18.58
CA SER A 64 -14.22 23.26 -19.80
C SER A 64 -14.82 22.14 -20.65
N ALA A 65 -15.82 22.46 -21.50
CA ALA A 65 -16.42 21.47 -22.38
C ALA A 65 -15.37 20.79 -23.28
N ASP A 66 -14.43 21.57 -23.81
CA ASP A 66 -13.34 21.05 -24.65
C ASP A 66 -12.43 20.06 -23.90
N GLN A 67 -12.12 20.36 -22.64
CA GLN A 67 -11.31 19.45 -21.79
C GLN A 67 -12.07 18.14 -21.50
N LEU A 68 -13.37 18.21 -21.29
CA LEU A 68 -14.19 17.02 -21.08
C LEU A 68 -14.21 16.12 -22.33
N ILE A 69 -14.32 16.73 -23.53
CA ILE A 69 -14.28 16.00 -24.79
C ILE A 69 -12.89 15.34 -24.98
N LYS A 70 -11.82 16.07 -24.79
CA LYS A 70 -10.43 15.55 -24.91
C LYS A 70 -10.19 14.41 -23.92
N ASN A 71 -10.56 14.57 -22.65
CA ASN A 71 -10.41 13.54 -21.63
C ASN A 71 -11.21 12.28 -21.98
N ARG A 72 -12.40 12.46 -22.60
CA ARG A 72 -13.21 11.33 -23.06
C ARG A 72 -12.54 10.58 -24.20
N ILE A 73 -12.01 11.26 -25.20
CA ILE A 73 -11.27 10.67 -26.31
C ILE A 73 -10.03 9.91 -25.79
N GLN A 74 -9.28 10.51 -24.88
CA GLN A 74 -8.13 9.84 -24.25
C GLN A 74 -8.52 8.56 -23.52
N TYR A 75 -9.68 8.56 -22.84
CA TYR A 75 -10.22 7.35 -22.20
C TYR A 75 -10.58 6.28 -23.23
N GLU A 76 -11.18 6.63 -24.36
CA GLU A 76 -11.52 5.69 -25.41
C GLU A 76 -10.25 5.12 -26.08
N LEU A 77 -9.23 5.95 -26.33
CA LEU A 77 -7.93 5.49 -26.82
C LEU A 77 -7.29 4.48 -25.86
N TRP A 78 -7.35 4.76 -24.55
CA TRP A 78 -6.87 3.82 -23.54
C TRP A 78 -7.69 2.52 -23.53
N CYS A 79 -9.00 2.57 -23.70
CA CYS A 79 -9.84 1.38 -23.80
C CYS A 79 -9.48 0.51 -24.99
N VAL A 80 -9.28 1.13 -26.17
CA VAL A 80 -8.84 0.42 -27.39
C VAL A 80 -7.49 -0.26 -27.18
N GLU A 81 -6.53 0.44 -26.59
CA GLU A 81 -5.19 -0.09 -26.36
C GLU A 81 -5.16 -1.19 -25.30
N SER A 82 -5.94 -1.05 -24.23
CA SER A 82 -5.99 -2.01 -23.11
C SER A 82 -6.92 -3.20 -23.38
N GLY A 83 -7.67 -3.21 -24.48
CA GLY A 83 -8.69 -4.22 -24.78
C GLY A 83 -9.87 -4.18 -23.80
N THR A 84 -10.11 -3.03 -23.15
CA THR A 84 -11.19 -2.86 -22.18
C THR A 84 -12.45 -2.38 -22.90
N GLU A 85 -13.59 -3.02 -22.64
CA GLU A 85 -14.86 -2.56 -23.21
C GLU A 85 -15.29 -1.21 -22.64
N ILE A 86 -15.76 -0.33 -23.53
CA ILE A 86 -16.36 0.94 -23.16
C ILE A 86 -17.75 0.65 -22.57
N LYS A 87 -17.95 1.03 -21.29
CA LYS A 87 -19.17 0.70 -20.53
C LYS A 87 -20.43 1.48 -20.95
N ASP A 88 -20.24 2.57 -21.66
CA ASP A 88 -21.33 3.39 -22.18
C ASP A 88 -21.41 3.31 -23.71
N THR A 89 -22.54 3.75 -24.28
CA THR A 89 -22.79 3.69 -25.73
C THR A 89 -22.24 4.88 -26.49
N LYS A 90 -21.39 5.74 -25.86
CA LYS A 90 -20.84 6.95 -26.48
C LYS A 90 -19.49 6.63 -27.10
N ASP A 91 -19.33 6.97 -28.35
CA ASP A 91 -18.12 6.81 -29.15
C ASP A 91 -17.67 8.16 -29.69
N TYR A 92 -16.80 8.85 -28.96
CA TYR A 92 -16.30 10.17 -29.35
C TYR A 92 -15.11 10.07 -30.30
N LEU A 93 -14.45 8.93 -30.33
CA LEU A 93 -13.28 8.69 -31.19
C LEU A 93 -13.69 8.59 -32.68
N ASN A 94 -14.84 7.98 -32.96
CA ASN A 94 -15.32 7.73 -34.31
C ASN A 94 -16.43 8.68 -34.76
N ASP A 95 -16.92 9.55 -33.85
CA ASP A 95 -17.97 10.52 -34.20
C ASP A 95 -17.38 11.74 -34.87
N SER A 96 -17.88 12.05 -36.08
CA SER A 96 -17.45 13.19 -36.89
C SER A 96 -17.59 14.54 -36.19
N GLN A 97 -18.48 14.66 -35.23
CA GLN A 97 -18.70 15.87 -34.42
C GLN A 97 -17.44 16.22 -33.59
N TYR A 98 -16.70 15.21 -33.12
CA TYR A 98 -15.53 15.39 -32.25
C TYR A 98 -14.19 15.28 -33.01
N ALA A 99 -14.21 15.08 -34.34
CA ALA A 99 -13.03 14.96 -35.16
C ALA A 99 -11.95 16.07 -34.95
N PRO A 100 -12.33 17.35 -34.73
CA PRO A 100 -11.34 18.42 -34.47
C PRO A 100 -10.52 18.19 -33.19
N TYR A 101 -11.09 17.49 -32.19
CA TYR A 101 -10.43 17.24 -30.90
C TYR A 101 -9.58 15.96 -30.91
N VAL A 102 -9.82 15.03 -31.85
CA VAL A 102 -9.16 13.72 -31.86
C VAL A 102 -7.66 13.83 -32.03
N LEU A 103 -7.21 14.71 -32.95
CA LEU A 103 -5.76 14.88 -33.21
C LEU A 103 -5.02 15.39 -31.97
N GLU A 104 -5.55 16.43 -31.35
CA GLU A 104 -4.93 17.04 -30.16
C GLU A 104 -5.00 16.08 -28.96
N ALA A 105 -6.15 15.47 -28.71
CA ALA A 105 -6.33 14.50 -27.63
C ALA A 105 -5.41 13.28 -27.79
N THR A 106 -5.17 12.82 -29.02
CA THR A 106 -4.25 11.71 -29.31
C THR A 106 -2.80 12.12 -29.04
N ALA A 107 -2.40 13.33 -29.45
CA ALA A 107 -1.06 13.86 -29.17
C ALA A 107 -0.82 13.97 -27.65
N ASP A 108 -1.76 14.57 -26.91
CA ASP A 108 -1.68 14.69 -25.45
C ASP A 108 -1.63 13.31 -24.77
N TYR A 109 -2.40 12.34 -25.27
CA TYR A 109 -2.38 10.97 -24.76
C TYR A 109 -1.01 10.30 -24.92
N GLN A 110 -0.37 10.45 -26.09
CA GLN A 110 0.95 9.90 -26.35
C GLN A 110 2.03 10.56 -25.47
N ILE A 111 2.00 11.89 -25.34
CA ILE A 111 2.92 12.64 -24.47
C ILE A 111 2.77 12.16 -23.01
N GLY A 112 1.55 12.10 -22.50
CA GLY A 112 1.28 11.61 -21.15
C GLY A 112 1.73 10.16 -20.93
N LYS A 113 1.58 9.30 -21.93
CA LYS A 113 2.05 7.93 -21.91
C LYS A 113 3.57 7.81 -21.84
N ASP A 114 4.27 8.62 -22.64
CA ASP A 114 5.73 8.65 -22.66
C ASP A 114 6.30 9.20 -21.34
N GLU A 115 5.67 10.21 -20.76
CA GLU A 115 6.02 10.72 -19.43
C GLU A 115 5.84 9.65 -18.34
N LEU A 116 4.70 8.93 -18.35
CA LEU A 116 4.44 7.85 -17.44
C LEU A 116 5.38 6.65 -17.62
N ALA A 117 5.75 6.32 -18.86
CA ALA A 117 6.71 5.26 -19.16
C ALA A 117 8.12 5.60 -18.63
N ASN A 118 8.48 6.86 -18.62
CA ASN A 118 9.75 7.36 -18.08
C ASN A 118 9.74 7.47 -16.54
N ASP A 119 8.56 7.48 -15.90
CA ASP A 119 8.47 7.44 -14.43
C ASP A 119 8.72 6.03 -13.92
N LYS A 120 9.93 5.83 -13.37
CA LYS A 120 10.36 4.55 -12.78
C LYS A 120 9.37 4.02 -11.72
N LYS A 121 8.77 4.92 -10.93
CA LYS A 121 7.81 4.52 -9.88
C LYS A 121 6.50 4.03 -10.48
N PHE A 122 6.02 4.69 -11.53
CA PHE A 122 4.81 4.27 -12.24
C PHE A 122 5.02 2.93 -12.93
N THR A 123 6.12 2.76 -13.64
CA THR A 123 6.48 1.51 -14.34
C THR A 123 6.60 0.33 -13.37
N GLU A 124 7.24 0.53 -12.20
CA GLU A 124 7.30 -0.51 -11.16
C GLU A 124 5.90 -0.85 -10.59
N ARG A 125 5.05 0.13 -10.36
CA ARG A 125 3.68 -0.09 -9.87
C ARG A 125 2.83 -0.84 -10.88
N THR A 126 2.89 -0.48 -12.14
CA THR A 126 2.16 -1.14 -13.22
C THR A 126 2.63 -2.58 -13.40
N LYS A 127 3.95 -2.81 -13.38
CA LYS A 127 4.52 -4.17 -13.42
C LYS A 127 4.03 -5.03 -12.25
N ASN A 128 4.02 -4.48 -11.04
CA ASN A 128 3.54 -5.19 -9.85
C ASN A 128 2.03 -5.46 -9.92
N ALA A 129 1.22 -4.51 -10.42
CA ALA A 129 -0.22 -4.67 -10.59
C ALA A 129 -0.56 -5.74 -11.63
N ASN A 130 0.17 -5.78 -12.76
CA ASN A 130 -0.03 -6.79 -13.79
C ASN A 130 0.39 -8.19 -13.30
N ALA A 131 1.51 -8.29 -12.58
CA ALA A 131 1.92 -9.54 -11.96
C ALA A 131 0.89 -10.09 -10.97
N GLN A 132 0.14 -9.21 -10.28
CA GLN A 132 -0.95 -9.61 -9.39
C GLN A 132 -2.22 -10.04 -10.13
N LYS A 133 -2.50 -9.50 -11.33
CA LYS A 133 -3.64 -9.95 -12.15
C LYS A 133 -3.49 -11.39 -12.62
N ASP A 134 -2.26 -11.77 -12.97
CA ASP A 134 -1.93 -13.12 -13.45
C ASP A 134 -1.71 -14.13 -12.31
N ALA A 135 -1.65 -13.63 -11.06
CA ALA A 135 -1.50 -14.46 -9.89
C ALA A 135 -2.79 -15.23 -9.57
N ARG A 136 -2.66 -16.49 -9.16
CA ARG A 136 -3.80 -17.30 -8.71
C ARG A 136 -4.49 -16.62 -7.53
N PRO A 137 -5.84 -16.71 -7.39
CA PRO A 137 -6.60 -16.01 -6.35
C PRO A 137 -6.11 -16.22 -4.91
N LEU A 138 -5.41 -17.33 -4.64
CA LEU A 138 -4.87 -17.68 -3.32
C LEU A 138 -3.34 -17.55 -3.22
N SER A 139 -2.64 -17.10 -4.28
CA SER A 139 -1.18 -16.96 -4.26
C SER A 139 -0.73 -15.97 -3.19
N PHE A 140 -1.54 -14.94 -2.90
CA PHE A 140 -1.23 -13.98 -1.85
C PHE A 140 -1.09 -14.63 -0.45
N LEU A 141 -1.82 -15.74 -0.16
CA LEU A 141 -1.69 -16.47 1.09
C LEU A 141 -0.36 -17.23 1.18
N VAL A 142 0.12 -17.73 0.04
CA VAL A 142 1.42 -18.41 -0.03
C VAL A 142 2.56 -17.38 0.11
N ASP A 143 2.36 -16.19 -0.45
CA ASP A 143 3.33 -15.10 -0.42
C ASP A 143 3.52 -14.49 0.99
N PHE A 144 2.63 -14.77 1.94
CA PHE A 144 2.80 -14.37 3.35
C PHE A 144 3.91 -15.14 4.05
N VAL A 145 4.17 -16.37 3.62
CA VAL A 145 5.18 -17.22 4.26
C VAL A 145 6.55 -16.89 3.64
N PRO A 146 7.52 -16.41 4.43
CA PRO A 146 8.83 -16.07 3.90
C PRO A 146 9.55 -17.33 3.43
N GLN A 147 9.98 -17.34 2.17
CA GLN A 147 10.90 -18.38 1.67
C GLN A 147 12.30 -18.20 2.24
N ASN A 148 12.69 -16.96 2.51
CA ASN A 148 13.95 -16.61 3.14
C ASN A 148 13.72 -15.43 4.09
N PHE A 149 13.86 -15.70 5.38
CA PHE A 149 13.68 -14.71 6.44
C PHE A 149 14.64 -13.51 6.31
N PHE A 150 15.91 -13.76 6.04
CA PHE A 150 16.90 -12.68 5.93
C PHE A 150 16.63 -11.79 4.71
N LEU A 151 16.18 -12.36 3.60
CA LEU A 151 15.80 -11.60 2.43
C LEU A 151 14.57 -10.70 2.74
N ALA A 152 13.61 -11.22 3.47
CA ALA A 152 12.44 -10.45 3.88
C ALA A 152 12.80 -9.24 4.76
N LEU A 153 13.86 -9.34 5.57
CA LEU A 153 14.33 -8.21 6.39
C LEU A 153 15.01 -7.10 5.58
N THR A 154 15.58 -7.43 4.42
CA THR A 154 16.34 -6.47 3.59
C THR A 154 15.49 -5.80 2.52
N ASP A 155 14.40 -6.44 2.08
CA ASP A 155 13.50 -5.89 1.07
C ASP A 155 12.21 -5.36 1.71
N GLY A 156 12.06 -4.04 1.74
CA GLY A 156 10.85 -3.38 2.26
C GLY A 156 9.55 -3.75 1.53
N LYS A 157 9.63 -4.39 0.35
CA LYS A 157 8.45 -4.92 -0.37
C LYS A 157 7.92 -6.20 0.28
N LEU A 158 8.75 -6.91 1.04
CA LEU A 158 8.41 -8.14 1.74
C LEU A 158 7.98 -7.92 3.21
N MET A 159 7.61 -6.68 3.57
CA MET A 159 7.23 -6.32 4.95
C MET A 159 6.13 -7.22 5.53
N LEU A 160 5.20 -7.68 4.68
CA LEU A 160 4.11 -8.56 5.08
C LEU A 160 4.62 -9.93 5.55
N GLN A 161 5.69 -10.44 4.93
CA GLN A 161 6.35 -11.68 5.37
C GLN A 161 7.04 -11.51 6.74
N VAL A 162 7.63 -10.34 6.98
CA VAL A 162 8.21 -10.00 8.29
C VAL A 162 7.14 -9.95 9.37
N ILE A 163 5.98 -9.34 9.08
CA ILE A 163 4.83 -9.29 10.00
C ILE A 163 4.33 -10.70 10.31
N PHE A 164 4.15 -11.53 9.29
CA PHE A 164 3.73 -12.92 9.47
C PHE A 164 4.70 -13.70 10.37
N PHE A 165 5.99 -13.62 10.07
CA PHE A 165 7.02 -14.28 10.89
C PHE A 165 7.01 -13.77 12.33
N SER A 166 6.85 -12.46 12.54
CA SER A 166 6.83 -11.84 13.86
C SER A 166 5.65 -12.31 14.70
N ILE A 167 4.47 -12.40 14.09
CA ILE A 167 3.26 -12.93 14.75
C ILE A 167 3.47 -14.41 15.09
N PHE A 168 3.97 -15.19 14.13
CA PHE A 168 4.19 -16.63 14.33
C PHE A 168 5.21 -16.87 15.45
N PHE A 169 6.33 -16.14 15.45
CA PHE A 169 7.33 -16.22 16.51
C PHE A 169 6.76 -15.82 17.86
N GLY A 170 6.00 -14.72 17.93
CA GLY A 170 5.35 -14.26 19.18
C GLY A 170 4.35 -15.29 19.72
N VAL A 171 3.57 -15.93 18.85
CA VAL A 171 2.64 -17.01 19.25
C VAL A 171 3.43 -18.23 19.78
N CYS A 172 4.48 -18.65 19.10
CA CYS A 172 5.34 -19.73 19.57
C CYS A 172 5.96 -19.40 20.93
N LEU A 173 6.43 -18.17 21.12
CA LEU A 173 7.00 -17.72 22.39
C LEU A 173 5.96 -17.74 23.51
N LEU A 174 4.71 -17.37 23.22
CA LEU A 174 3.59 -17.42 24.17
C LEU A 174 3.26 -18.87 24.60
N MET A 175 3.49 -19.86 23.72
CA MET A 175 3.23 -21.29 24.00
C MET A 175 4.33 -21.95 24.84
N ILE A 176 5.52 -21.34 24.90
CA ILE A 176 6.64 -21.88 25.71
C ILE A 176 6.40 -21.58 27.21
N PRO A 177 6.69 -22.52 28.10
CA PRO A 177 6.64 -22.28 29.55
C PRO A 177 7.46 -21.08 29.98
N LYS A 178 6.93 -20.25 30.87
CA LYS A 178 7.53 -18.96 31.28
C LYS A 178 8.99 -19.07 31.75
N GLY A 179 9.38 -20.18 32.37
CA GLY A 179 10.78 -20.38 32.79
C GLY A 179 11.79 -20.44 31.65
N LYS A 180 11.37 -20.92 30.47
CA LYS A 180 12.23 -21.01 29.28
C LYS A 180 11.99 -19.84 28.31
N GLY A 181 10.76 -19.38 28.17
CA GLY A 181 10.40 -18.26 27.27
C GLY A 181 10.76 -16.87 27.82
N GLY A 182 10.80 -16.71 29.15
CA GLY A 182 11.07 -15.45 29.82
C GLY A 182 12.38 -14.77 29.38
N PRO A 183 13.52 -15.45 29.38
CA PRO A 183 14.78 -14.86 28.91
C PRO A 183 14.73 -14.40 27.44
N VAL A 184 14.08 -15.18 26.56
CA VAL A 184 13.92 -14.80 25.15
C VAL A 184 13.05 -13.56 25.01
N LEU A 185 11.96 -13.48 25.77
CA LEU A 185 11.09 -12.30 25.78
C LEU A 185 11.83 -11.07 26.28
N ALA A 186 12.66 -11.20 27.33
CA ALA A 186 13.46 -10.09 27.84
C ALA A 186 14.47 -9.57 26.80
N VAL A 187 15.07 -10.45 25.99
CA VAL A 187 15.95 -10.06 24.89
C VAL A 187 15.16 -9.32 23.80
N VAL A 188 14.01 -9.84 23.38
CA VAL A 188 13.13 -9.21 22.38
C VAL A 188 12.69 -7.82 22.85
N ASP A 189 12.30 -7.70 24.11
CA ASP A 189 11.91 -6.43 24.73
C ASP A 189 13.07 -5.43 24.77
N GLY A 190 14.23 -5.85 25.24
CA GLY A 190 15.41 -5.00 25.27
C GLY A 190 15.84 -4.49 23.89
N ILE A 191 15.82 -5.37 22.87
CA ILE A 191 16.11 -4.98 21.49
C ILE A 191 15.05 -3.98 20.96
N ASN A 192 13.77 -4.22 21.26
CA ASN A 192 12.68 -3.31 20.87
C ASN A 192 12.88 -1.91 21.48
N GLU A 193 13.24 -1.82 22.77
CA GLU A 193 13.51 -0.55 23.43
C GLU A 193 14.70 0.18 22.80
N VAL A 194 15.75 -0.54 22.42
CA VAL A 194 16.90 0.05 21.71
C VAL A 194 16.46 0.68 20.39
N PHE A 195 15.67 -0.03 19.58
CA PHE A 195 15.17 0.51 18.30
C PHE A 195 14.24 1.70 18.50
N LEU A 196 13.37 1.69 19.51
CA LEU A 196 12.55 2.85 19.87
C LEU A 196 13.41 4.05 20.24
N LYS A 197 14.47 3.83 21.00
CA LYS A 197 15.42 4.89 21.37
C LYS A 197 16.20 5.45 20.18
N MET A 198 16.57 4.58 19.24
CA MET A 198 17.21 5.01 17.97
C MET A 198 16.27 5.94 17.18
N VAL A 199 14.96 5.59 17.06
CA VAL A 199 13.97 6.47 16.41
C VAL A 199 13.83 7.78 17.13
N ASP A 200 13.73 7.81 18.47
CA ASP A 200 13.65 9.03 19.27
C ASP A 200 14.85 9.97 18.99
N ILE A 201 16.06 9.44 18.94
CA ILE A 201 17.27 10.23 18.63
C ILE A 201 17.20 10.80 17.21
N ILE A 202 16.82 10.00 16.22
CA ILE A 202 16.71 10.46 14.82
C ILE A 202 15.64 11.52 14.68
N MET A 203 14.50 11.36 15.35
CA MET A 203 13.41 12.34 15.32
C MET A 203 13.85 13.67 15.97
N LYS A 204 14.65 13.64 17.03
CA LYS A 204 15.23 14.85 17.64
C LYS A 204 16.22 15.56 16.71
N CYS A 205 16.94 14.83 15.87
CA CYS A 205 17.84 15.39 14.88
C CYS A 205 17.12 15.84 13.59
N SER A 206 15.87 15.42 13.38
CA SER A 206 15.10 15.69 12.15
C SER A 206 15.00 17.19 11.80
N PRO A 207 14.76 18.14 12.73
CA PRO A 207 14.68 19.56 12.40
C PRO A 207 15.97 20.09 11.76
N PHE A 208 17.13 19.62 12.22
CA PHE A 208 18.42 20.01 11.64
C PHE A 208 18.61 19.48 10.22
N PHE A 209 18.20 18.25 9.96
CA PHE A 209 18.27 17.67 8.61
C PHE A 209 17.30 18.36 7.63
N VAL A 210 16.09 18.70 8.07
CA VAL A 210 15.13 19.45 7.25
C VAL A 210 15.65 20.85 6.94
N PHE A 211 16.19 21.55 7.92
CA PHE A 211 16.80 22.87 7.72
C PHE A 211 17.99 22.84 6.75
N SER A 212 18.79 21.76 6.76
CA SER A 212 19.94 21.59 5.86
C SER A 212 19.53 21.25 4.41
N LEU A 213 18.29 20.81 4.17
CA LEU A 213 17.74 20.46 2.85
C LEU A 213 16.99 21.61 2.16
N LEU A 214 16.64 22.65 2.92
CA LEU A 214 16.03 23.90 2.46
C LEU A 214 17.08 24.93 2.07
#